data_57123a528a879b23594886519d583800
#
_entry.id   57123a528a879b23594886519d583800
#
_cell.length_a   1.000
_cell.length_b   1.000
_cell.length_c   1.000
_cell.angle_alpha   90.00
_cell.angle_beta   90.00
_cell.angle_gamma   90.00
#
_symmetry.space_group_name_H-M   'P 1'
#
loop_
_entity.id
_entity.type
_entity.pdbx_description
1 polymer ?
#
loop_
_entity_poly.entity_id
_entity_poly.type
_entity_poly.pdbx_seq_one_letter_code
_entity_poly.pdbx_strand_id
1 'polypeptide(L)'
;DLMVRSSGLFRSDYMLIFAVGYMLSVMIFYYLLKRFFDHVFVKNEMAQAEAIREFSTAISRTLMVDDILSRLITVIHDTLHVEKSYVCLLDYDGSSYRIVQSTSPLDEKSLVIERDNPLVTLISQERECILIEDLRRSAIYRSMWEKEKKQLQDLNIRCFLPLMDEEELVGIVLLSNKEKHSSYSIQDR
;
A
#
# COMPACT_ATOMS: atom_id res chain seq x y z
N ASP A 1 -1.23 -70.50 -59.07
CA ASP A 1 -0.08 -69.85 -58.31
C ASP A 1 -0.01 -68.37 -58.40
N LEU A 2 -0.67 -67.70 -59.34
CA LEU A 2 -0.68 -66.23 -59.44
C LEU A 2 -1.71 -65.53 -58.52
N MET A 3 -2.80 -66.21 -58.17
CA MET A 3 -3.82 -65.60 -57.26
C MET A 3 -3.42 -65.53 -55.78
N VAL A 4 -2.60 -66.46 -55.30
CA VAL A 4 -2.15 -66.46 -53.89
C VAL A 4 -1.08 -65.39 -53.63
N ARG A 5 -0.30 -64.98 -54.64
CA ARG A 5 0.76 -63.99 -54.52
C ARG A 5 0.24 -62.56 -54.50
N SER A 6 -0.93 -62.30 -55.12
CA SER A 6 -1.52 -60.98 -55.12
C SER A 6 -2.18 -60.61 -53.78
N SER A 7 -2.73 -61.62 -53.08
CA SER A 7 -3.35 -61.36 -51.75
C SER A 7 -2.38 -61.01 -50.63
N GLY A 8 -1.12 -61.47 -50.74
CA GLY A 8 -0.04 -61.13 -49.77
C GLY A 8 0.51 -59.69 -49.92
N LEU A 9 0.59 -59.22 -51.16
CA LEU A 9 1.06 -57.84 -51.41
C LEU A 9 0.05 -56.80 -50.97
N PHE A 10 -1.25 -57.03 -51.25
CA PHE A 10 -2.30 -56.15 -50.79
C PHE A 10 -2.41 -56.08 -49.26
N ARG A 11 -2.12 -57.13 -48.54
CA ARG A 11 -2.14 -57.17 -47.07
C ARG A 11 -0.97 -56.42 -46.47
N SER A 12 0.18 -56.45 -47.13
CA SER A 12 1.39 -55.71 -46.70
C SER A 12 1.20 -54.19 -46.85
N ASP A 13 0.58 -53.74 -47.93
CA ASP A 13 0.37 -52.31 -48.19
C ASP A 13 -0.61 -51.67 -47.22
N TYR A 14 -1.67 -52.39 -46.87
CA TYR A 14 -2.61 -51.94 -45.84
C TYR A 14 -1.94 -51.83 -44.45
N MET A 15 -1.08 -52.78 -44.08
CA MET A 15 -0.33 -52.73 -42.84
C MET A 15 0.61 -51.50 -42.76
N LEU A 16 1.26 -51.17 -43.87
CA LEU A 16 2.13 -49.97 -43.93
C LEU A 16 1.30 -48.70 -43.82
N ILE A 17 0.16 -48.59 -44.48
CA ILE A 17 -0.73 -47.45 -44.38
C ILE A 17 -1.23 -47.27 -42.94
N PHE A 18 -1.66 -48.37 -42.29
CA PHE A 18 -2.08 -48.34 -40.88
C PHE A 18 -0.94 -47.94 -39.95
N ALA A 19 0.27 -48.42 -40.14
CA ALA A 19 1.43 -48.08 -39.33
C ALA A 19 1.79 -46.58 -39.45
N VAL A 20 1.78 -46.04 -40.68
CA VAL A 20 2.04 -44.63 -40.93
C VAL A 20 0.91 -43.75 -40.33
N GLY A 21 -0.35 -44.14 -40.49
CA GLY A 21 -1.48 -43.44 -39.90
C GLY A 21 -1.44 -43.40 -38.37
N TYR A 22 -1.08 -44.52 -37.74
CA TYR A 22 -0.90 -44.61 -36.30
C TYR A 22 0.24 -43.71 -35.83
N MET A 23 1.39 -43.71 -36.51
CA MET A 23 2.54 -42.87 -36.16
C MET A 23 2.20 -41.36 -36.25
N LEU A 24 1.49 -40.95 -37.29
CA LEU A 24 0.97 -39.60 -37.45
C LEU A 24 -0.01 -39.21 -36.34
N SER A 25 -0.91 -40.10 -35.97
CA SER A 25 -1.88 -39.89 -34.88
C SER A 25 -1.17 -39.68 -33.55
N VAL A 26 -0.18 -40.49 -33.22
CA VAL A 26 0.63 -40.34 -31.99
C VAL A 26 1.43 -39.02 -32.01
N MET A 27 1.99 -38.63 -33.14
CA MET A 27 2.72 -37.38 -33.27
C MET A 27 1.83 -36.15 -33.08
N ILE A 28 0.61 -36.18 -33.67
CA ILE A 28 -0.38 -35.10 -33.49
C ILE A 28 -0.83 -35.03 -32.03
N PHE A 29 -1.13 -36.19 -31.43
CA PHE A 29 -1.52 -36.26 -30.02
C PHE A 29 -0.44 -35.71 -29.08
N TYR A 30 0.83 -36.09 -29.30
CA TYR A 30 1.96 -35.58 -28.54
C TYR A 30 2.08 -34.05 -28.68
N TYR A 31 1.92 -33.53 -29.90
CA TYR A 31 2.00 -32.08 -30.15
C TYR A 31 0.88 -31.32 -29.45
N LEU A 32 -0.34 -31.84 -29.48
CA LEU A 32 -1.48 -31.25 -28.78
C LEU A 32 -1.29 -31.28 -27.26
N LEU A 33 -0.81 -32.42 -26.75
CA LEU A 33 -0.53 -32.58 -25.32
C LEU A 33 0.53 -31.60 -24.86
N LYS A 34 1.65 -31.51 -25.58
CA LYS A 34 2.72 -30.55 -25.28
C LYS A 34 2.20 -29.11 -25.27
N ARG A 35 1.43 -28.73 -26.29
CA ARG A 35 0.87 -27.38 -26.38
C ARG A 35 -0.10 -27.08 -25.23
N PHE A 36 -0.85 -28.06 -24.78
CA PHE A 36 -1.75 -27.95 -23.64
C PHE A 36 -0.97 -27.75 -22.34
N PHE A 37 0.07 -28.54 -22.11
CA PHE A 37 0.93 -28.40 -20.94
C PHE A 37 1.69 -27.07 -20.91
N ASP A 38 2.26 -26.66 -22.03
CA ASP A 38 2.95 -25.37 -22.13
C ASP A 38 2.00 -24.20 -21.83
N HIS A 39 0.74 -24.29 -22.25
CA HIS A 39 -0.22 -23.22 -21.99
C HIS A 39 -0.70 -23.16 -20.55
N VAL A 40 -0.84 -24.29 -19.87
CA VAL A 40 -1.34 -24.37 -18.49
C VAL A 40 -0.22 -24.11 -17.47
N PHE A 41 0.96 -24.67 -17.67
CA PHE A 41 2.04 -24.57 -16.70
C PHE A 41 2.79 -23.23 -16.76
N VAL A 42 3.09 -22.72 -17.95
CA VAL A 42 3.84 -21.47 -18.08
C VAL A 42 3.07 -20.26 -17.53
N LYS A 43 1.73 -20.24 -17.69
CA LYS A 43 0.93 -19.14 -17.12
C LYS A 43 0.90 -19.13 -15.59
N ASN A 44 0.91 -20.30 -14.96
CA ASN A 44 0.85 -20.38 -13.50
C ASN A 44 2.18 -19.96 -12.82
N GLU A 45 3.31 -20.33 -13.40
CA GLU A 45 4.62 -19.95 -12.85
C GLU A 45 4.89 -18.44 -12.95
N MET A 46 4.52 -17.81 -14.06
CA MET A 46 4.67 -16.37 -14.23
C MET A 46 3.76 -15.57 -13.26
N ALA A 47 2.53 -16.01 -13.07
CA ALA A 47 1.60 -15.35 -12.14
C ALA A 47 2.07 -15.46 -10.68
N GLN A 48 2.64 -16.58 -10.28
CA GLN A 48 3.20 -16.76 -8.93
C GLN A 48 4.46 -15.93 -8.72
N ALA A 49 5.36 -15.88 -9.71
CA ALA A 49 6.58 -15.07 -9.63
C ALA A 49 6.28 -13.56 -9.56
N GLU A 50 5.29 -13.09 -10.33
CA GLU A 50 4.83 -11.70 -10.29
C GLU A 50 4.20 -11.36 -8.93
N ALA A 51 3.33 -12.21 -8.39
CA ALA A 51 2.72 -12.03 -7.09
C ALA A 51 3.77 -11.98 -5.95
N ILE A 52 4.78 -12.84 -5.98
CA ILE A 52 5.87 -12.84 -5.00
C ILE A 52 6.70 -11.55 -5.13
N ARG A 53 6.97 -11.10 -6.35
CA ARG A 53 7.72 -9.87 -6.60
C ARG A 53 6.95 -8.62 -6.14
N GLU A 54 5.66 -8.55 -6.44
CA GLU A 54 4.79 -7.48 -5.93
C GLU A 54 4.74 -7.45 -4.41
N PHE A 55 4.55 -8.61 -3.79
CA PHE A 55 4.56 -8.77 -2.33
C PHE A 55 5.90 -8.36 -1.72
N SER A 56 7.02 -8.81 -2.27
CA SER A 56 8.36 -8.42 -1.82
C SER A 56 8.62 -6.92 -1.93
N THR A 57 8.15 -6.30 -3.03
CA THR A 57 8.28 -4.85 -3.23
C THR A 57 7.39 -4.07 -2.26
N ALA A 58 6.17 -4.53 -2.02
CA ALA A 58 5.25 -3.92 -1.06
C ALA A 58 5.81 -3.97 0.38
N ILE A 59 6.32 -5.14 0.81
CA ILE A 59 6.95 -5.27 2.13
C ILE A 59 8.18 -4.36 2.26
N SER A 60 9.05 -4.33 1.24
CA SER A 60 10.24 -3.49 1.27
C SER A 60 9.90 -2.01 1.38
N ARG A 61 8.86 -1.55 0.71
CA ARG A 61 8.36 -0.17 0.82
C ARG A 61 7.80 0.11 2.21
N THR A 62 7.00 -0.79 2.76
CA THR A 62 6.42 -0.63 4.11
C THR A 62 7.50 -0.51 5.17
N LEU A 63 8.50 -1.40 5.16
CA LEU A 63 9.61 -1.35 6.10
C LEU A 63 10.44 -0.06 5.97
N MET A 64 10.64 0.44 4.76
CA MET A 64 11.34 1.71 4.55
C MET A 64 10.54 2.91 5.06
N VAL A 65 9.21 2.90 4.90
CA VAL A 65 8.34 3.98 5.40
C VAL A 65 8.36 4.03 6.93
N ASP A 66 8.19 2.90 7.60
CA ASP A 66 8.23 2.82 9.06
C ASP A 66 9.56 3.33 9.64
N ASP A 67 10.68 2.99 9.00
CA ASP A 67 12.02 3.46 9.40
C ASP A 67 12.16 4.98 9.21
N ILE A 68 11.66 5.51 8.11
CA ILE A 68 11.65 6.96 7.83
C ILE A 68 10.79 7.70 8.85
N LEU A 69 9.59 7.20 9.13
CA LEU A 69 8.68 7.82 10.09
C LEU A 69 9.23 7.78 11.52
N SER A 70 9.86 6.68 11.91
CA SER A 70 10.52 6.56 13.22
C SER A 70 11.66 7.57 13.38
N ARG A 71 12.49 7.74 12.34
CA ARG A 71 13.54 8.75 12.31
C ARG A 71 12.99 10.17 12.35
N LEU A 72 11.94 10.43 11.57
CA LEU A 72 11.27 11.72 11.52
C LEU A 72 10.77 12.13 12.91
N ILE A 73 10.05 11.25 13.60
CA ILE A 73 9.56 11.50 14.96
C ILE A 73 10.71 11.76 15.93
N THR A 74 11.78 10.98 15.86
CA THR A 74 12.95 11.15 16.73
C THR A 74 13.59 12.53 16.52
N VAL A 75 13.83 12.91 15.26
CA VAL A 75 14.40 14.22 14.93
C VAL A 75 13.51 15.36 15.41
N ILE A 76 12.21 15.27 15.20
CA ILE A 76 11.25 16.28 15.66
C ILE A 76 11.27 16.38 17.19
N HIS A 77 11.23 15.26 17.89
CA HIS A 77 11.26 15.20 19.35
C HIS A 77 12.52 15.86 19.91
N ASP A 78 13.68 15.47 19.39
CA ASP A 78 14.98 15.95 19.85
C ASP A 78 15.23 17.44 19.51
N THR A 79 14.70 17.89 18.37
CA THR A 79 14.93 19.28 17.91
C THR A 79 13.96 20.27 18.56
N LEU A 80 12.68 19.91 18.65
CA LEU A 80 11.65 20.81 19.16
C LEU A 80 11.36 20.63 20.65
N HIS A 81 11.93 19.59 21.28
CA HIS A 81 11.73 19.25 22.70
C HIS A 81 10.23 19.18 23.06
N VAL A 82 9.47 18.43 22.27
CA VAL A 82 8.05 18.23 22.49
C VAL A 82 7.81 17.02 23.39
N GLU A 83 6.80 17.09 24.26
CA GLU A 83 6.45 15.97 25.15
C GLU A 83 6.02 14.72 24.36
N LYS A 84 5.21 14.92 23.31
CA LYS A 84 4.71 13.86 22.45
C LYS A 84 4.61 14.34 21.01
N SER A 85 4.88 13.44 20.09
CA SER A 85 4.70 13.65 18.66
C SER A 85 4.05 12.43 18.02
N TYR A 86 3.21 12.66 17.01
CA TYR A 86 2.45 11.65 16.30
C TYR A 86 2.54 11.89 14.81
N VAL A 87 2.63 10.83 14.02
CA VAL A 87 2.48 10.89 12.58
C VAL A 87 1.20 10.16 12.20
N CYS A 88 0.30 10.87 11.55
CA CYS A 88 -0.91 10.33 10.96
C CYS A 88 -0.70 10.21 9.46
N LEU A 89 -0.98 9.06 8.88
CA LEU A 89 -1.03 8.87 7.43
C LEU A 89 -2.46 8.56 6.99
N LEU A 90 -2.73 8.86 5.73
CA LEU A 90 -3.97 8.49 5.08
C LEU A 90 -4.07 6.96 4.99
N ASP A 91 -5.19 6.40 5.41
CA ASP A 91 -5.44 4.96 5.37
C ASP A 91 -5.57 4.46 3.93
N TYR A 92 -5.41 3.16 3.70
CA TYR A 92 -5.46 2.52 2.38
C TYR A 92 -6.77 2.75 1.64
N ASP A 93 -7.87 2.88 2.37
CA ASP A 93 -9.19 3.17 1.80
C ASP A 93 -9.38 4.67 1.45
N GLY A 94 -8.42 5.51 1.83
CA GLY A 94 -8.44 6.93 1.58
C GLY A 94 -9.51 7.71 2.38
N SER A 95 -10.10 7.09 3.41
CA SER A 95 -11.22 7.67 4.16
C SER A 95 -10.79 8.49 5.38
N SER A 96 -9.68 8.13 6.00
CA SER A 96 -9.27 8.73 7.28
C SER A 96 -7.75 8.75 7.47
N TYR A 97 -7.28 9.69 8.30
CA TYR A 97 -5.90 9.76 8.79
C TYR A 97 -5.82 9.09 10.14
N ARG A 98 -4.89 8.12 10.27
CA ARG A 98 -4.68 7.37 11.52
C ARG A 98 -3.24 7.50 11.98
N ILE A 99 -3.04 7.47 13.28
CA ILE A 99 -1.69 7.44 13.86
C ILE A 99 -1.01 6.13 13.44
N VAL A 100 0.09 6.26 12.71
CA VAL A 100 0.95 5.15 12.28
C VAL A 100 2.24 5.09 13.09
N GLN A 101 2.68 6.24 13.65
CA GLN A 101 3.86 6.32 14.47
C GLN A 101 3.68 7.34 15.60
N SER A 102 4.23 7.05 16.77
CA SER A 102 4.07 7.87 17.98
C SER A 102 5.27 7.72 18.91
N THR A 103 5.62 8.81 19.62
CA THR A 103 6.54 8.73 20.78
C THR A 103 5.88 8.08 22.00
N SER A 104 4.53 7.93 21.99
CA SER A 104 3.75 7.31 23.07
C SER A 104 2.89 6.16 22.49
N PRO A 105 3.31 4.90 22.57
CA PRO A 105 2.61 3.76 21.96
C PRO A 105 1.17 3.55 22.47
N LEU A 106 0.85 4.03 23.66
CA LEU A 106 -0.50 3.91 24.24
C LEU A 106 -1.54 4.77 23.53
N ASP A 107 -1.10 5.80 22.81
CA ASP A 107 -1.97 6.77 22.16
C ASP A 107 -2.27 6.44 20.69
N GLU A 108 -1.65 5.39 20.11
CA GLU A 108 -1.74 5.07 18.68
C GLU A 108 -3.16 4.84 18.14
N LYS A 109 -4.08 4.37 18.97
CA LYS A 109 -5.47 4.12 18.57
C LYS A 109 -6.45 5.23 18.98
N SER A 110 -5.95 6.30 19.55
CA SER A 110 -6.80 7.32 20.19
C SER A 110 -7.37 8.35 19.23
N LEU A 111 -6.74 8.54 18.06
CA LEU A 111 -7.12 9.58 17.11
C LEU A 111 -7.39 9.00 15.72
N VAL A 112 -8.53 9.36 15.18
CA VAL A 112 -8.90 9.16 13.77
C VAL A 112 -9.46 10.48 13.26
N ILE A 113 -8.91 11.01 12.18
CA ILE A 113 -9.36 12.24 11.54
C ILE A 113 -9.92 11.86 10.18
N GLU A 114 -11.21 12.04 9.97
CA GLU A 114 -11.87 11.75 8.71
C GLU A 114 -11.36 12.71 7.61
N ARG A 115 -11.24 12.21 6.37
CA ARG A 115 -10.72 13.00 5.25
C ARG A 115 -11.58 14.24 4.93
N ASP A 116 -12.88 14.16 5.17
CA ASP A 116 -13.84 15.25 4.96
C ASP A 116 -13.90 16.24 6.13
N ASN A 117 -13.07 16.04 7.17
CA ASN A 117 -12.98 16.94 8.29
C ASN A 117 -12.54 18.35 7.83
N PRO A 118 -13.22 19.42 8.26
CA PRO A 118 -12.83 20.79 7.92
C PRO A 118 -11.38 21.15 8.28
N LEU A 119 -10.80 20.50 9.31
CA LEU A 119 -9.41 20.66 9.68
C LEU A 119 -8.46 20.16 8.57
N VAL A 120 -8.77 19.02 7.95
CA VAL A 120 -7.98 18.45 6.86
C VAL A 120 -7.96 19.39 5.66
N THR A 121 -9.12 19.96 5.32
CA THR A 121 -9.22 20.96 4.26
C THR A 121 -8.36 22.18 4.53
N LEU A 122 -8.38 22.71 5.77
CA LEU A 122 -7.54 23.83 6.16
C LEU A 122 -6.06 23.51 6.06
N ILE A 123 -5.62 22.38 6.63
CA ILE A 123 -4.23 21.94 6.61
C ILE A 123 -3.71 21.79 5.17
N SER A 124 -4.54 21.22 4.29
CA SER A 124 -4.22 21.04 2.87
C SER A 124 -4.09 22.37 2.11
N GLN A 125 -4.87 23.39 2.48
CA GLN A 125 -4.86 24.70 1.85
C GLN A 125 -3.69 25.57 2.31
N GLU A 126 -3.46 25.66 3.61
CA GLU A 126 -2.42 26.51 4.21
C GLU A 126 -1.00 26.01 3.91
N ARG A 127 -0.81 24.68 3.82
CA ARG A 127 0.47 24.01 3.57
C ARG A 127 1.59 24.39 4.54
N GLU A 128 1.24 25.03 5.64
CA GLU A 128 2.14 25.50 6.69
C GLU A 128 1.74 24.92 8.04
N CYS A 129 2.59 25.12 9.04
CA CYS A 129 2.30 24.73 10.42
C CYS A 129 1.13 25.55 10.96
N ILE A 130 0.09 24.85 11.44
CA ILE A 130 -1.10 25.46 12.06
C ILE A 130 -1.05 25.24 13.56
N LEU A 131 -1.11 26.32 14.33
CA LEU A 131 -1.20 26.25 15.79
C LEU A 131 -2.65 26.08 16.25
N ILE A 132 -2.85 25.30 17.31
CA ILE A 132 -4.20 25.05 17.88
C ILE A 132 -4.86 26.36 18.36
N GLU A 133 -4.07 27.36 18.80
CA GLU A 133 -4.56 28.65 19.21
C GLU A 133 -5.18 29.44 18.05
N ASP A 134 -4.58 29.40 16.88
CA ASP A 134 -5.09 30.03 15.67
C ASP A 134 -6.31 29.28 15.17
N LEU A 135 -6.26 27.94 15.17
CA LEU A 135 -7.38 27.09 14.81
C LEU A 135 -8.62 27.34 15.69
N ARG A 136 -8.47 27.45 17.02
CA ARG A 136 -9.55 27.69 17.96
C ARG A 136 -10.32 28.99 17.70
N ARG A 137 -9.68 29.98 17.12
CA ARG A 137 -10.29 31.26 16.72
C ARG A 137 -11.06 31.17 15.41
N SER A 138 -10.81 30.15 14.62
CA SER A 138 -11.42 29.97 13.30
C SER A 138 -12.87 29.46 13.38
N ALA A 139 -13.63 29.67 12.31
CA ALA A 139 -14.96 29.08 12.15
C ALA A 139 -14.85 27.56 11.97
N ILE A 140 -13.73 27.06 11.45
CA ILE A 140 -13.45 25.65 11.20
C ILE A 140 -13.44 24.86 12.51
N TYR A 141 -12.77 25.35 13.54
CA TYR A 141 -12.78 24.69 14.85
C TYR A 141 -14.19 24.58 15.44
N ARG A 142 -15.03 25.60 15.23
CA ARG A 142 -16.42 25.57 15.68
C ARG A 142 -17.27 24.52 14.96
N SER A 143 -17.00 24.25 13.70
CA SER A 143 -17.70 23.26 12.88
C SER A 143 -17.23 21.82 13.10
N MET A 144 -16.08 21.59 13.74
CA MET A 144 -15.60 20.26 14.09
C MET A 144 -16.51 19.57 15.09
N TRP A 145 -16.56 18.25 15.02
CA TRP A 145 -17.34 17.45 15.97
C TRP A 145 -16.73 17.47 17.37
N GLU A 146 -17.55 17.47 18.38
CA GLU A 146 -17.10 17.49 19.78
C GLU A 146 -16.20 16.32 20.15
N LYS A 147 -16.44 15.14 19.52
CA LYS A 147 -15.59 13.96 19.70
C LYS A 147 -14.15 14.24 19.26
N GLU A 148 -13.98 14.85 18.10
CA GLU A 148 -12.66 15.19 17.53
C GLU A 148 -11.94 16.25 18.35
N LYS A 149 -12.66 17.31 18.73
CA LYS A 149 -12.12 18.34 19.65
C LYS A 149 -11.61 17.72 20.94
N LYS A 150 -12.38 16.77 21.50
CA LYS A 150 -12.00 16.06 22.71
C LYS A 150 -10.74 15.21 22.48
N GLN A 151 -10.67 14.46 21.39
CA GLN A 151 -9.49 13.65 21.06
C GLN A 151 -8.22 14.51 20.94
N LEU A 152 -8.30 15.67 20.26
CA LEU A 152 -7.19 16.60 20.16
C LEU A 152 -6.79 17.19 21.53
N GLN A 153 -7.74 17.44 22.40
CA GLN A 153 -7.50 17.92 23.76
C GLN A 153 -6.87 16.85 24.66
N ASP A 154 -7.36 15.62 24.61
CA ASP A 154 -6.87 14.49 25.38
C ASP A 154 -5.40 14.17 25.02
N LEU A 155 -5.02 14.34 23.76
CA LEU A 155 -3.64 14.19 23.27
C LEU A 155 -2.79 15.46 23.48
N ASN A 156 -3.34 16.54 24.00
CA ASN A 156 -2.67 17.84 24.18
C ASN A 156 -2.04 18.39 22.88
N ILE A 157 -2.68 18.18 21.73
CA ILE A 157 -2.17 18.67 20.46
C ILE A 157 -2.13 20.19 20.41
N ARG A 158 -0.97 20.72 19.98
CA ARG A 158 -0.71 22.16 19.88
C ARG A 158 -0.37 22.62 18.48
N CYS A 159 0.23 21.75 17.67
CA CYS A 159 0.63 22.10 16.32
C CYS A 159 0.32 20.96 15.34
N PHE A 160 -0.05 21.35 14.13
CA PHE A 160 -0.32 20.49 12.99
C PHE A 160 0.64 20.85 11.87
N LEU A 161 1.44 19.87 11.39
CA LEU A 161 2.32 20.04 10.24
C LEU A 161 1.84 19.13 9.11
N PRO A 162 1.55 19.67 7.91
CA PRO A 162 1.18 18.87 6.78
C PRO A 162 2.36 18.08 6.24
N LEU A 163 2.11 16.82 5.87
CA LEU A 163 3.00 16.03 5.03
C LEU A 163 2.40 16.00 3.64
N MET A 164 3.03 16.74 2.73
CA MET A 164 2.56 16.90 1.36
C MET A 164 3.37 16.01 0.41
N ASP A 165 2.69 15.42 -0.56
CA ASP A 165 3.30 14.85 -1.76
C ASP A 165 2.78 15.64 -2.97
N GLU A 166 3.64 16.43 -3.57
CA GLU A 166 3.30 17.43 -4.58
C GLU A 166 2.14 18.35 -4.14
N GLU A 167 0.91 18.01 -4.50
CA GLU A 167 -0.30 18.78 -4.16
C GLU A 167 -1.24 18.06 -3.20
N GLU A 168 -0.97 16.79 -2.91
CA GLU A 168 -1.84 15.98 -2.04
C GLU A 168 -1.33 15.93 -0.59
N LEU A 169 -2.24 16.00 0.36
CA LEU A 169 -1.97 15.80 1.77
C LEU A 169 -1.92 14.29 2.04
N VAL A 170 -0.72 13.74 2.19
CA VAL A 170 -0.50 12.31 2.46
C VAL A 170 -0.49 11.97 3.94
N GLY A 171 -0.24 12.97 4.79
CA GLY A 171 -0.22 12.78 6.23
C GLY A 171 -0.21 14.07 7.01
N ILE A 172 -0.25 13.95 8.33
CA ILE A 172 -0.25 15.07 9.28
C ILE A 172 0.65 14.70 10.47
N VAL A 173 1.63 15.54 10.77
CA VAL A 173 2.38 15.43 12.02
C VAL A 173 1.69 16.27 13.08
N LEU A 174 1.41 15.67 14.22
CA LEU A 174 0.77 16.29 15.35
C LEU A 174 1.79 16.43 16.48
N LEU A 175 1.93 17.62 17.03
CA LEU A 175 2.86 17.91 18.12
C LEU A 175 2.09 18.36 19.36
N SER A 176 2.46 17.83 20.52
CA SER A 176 1.92 18.24 21.81
C SER A 176 2.64 19.46 22.39
N ASN A 177 2.51 19.69 23.68
CA ASN A 177 3.24 20.75 24.38
C ASN A 177 4.76 20.57 24.26
N LYS A 178 5.50 21.68 24.32
CA LYS A 178 6.95 21.64 24.56
C LYS A 178 7.24 21.31 26.03
N GLU A 179 8.29 20.53 26.28
CA GLU A 179 8.68 20.07 27.63
C GLU A 179 8.83 21.18 28.67
N LYS A 180 9.20 22.39 28.27
CA LYS A 180 9.41 23.54 29.17
C LYS A 180 8.22 24.51 29.21
N HIS A 181 7.01 24.08 28.80
CA HIS A 181 5.83 24.93 28.67
C HIS A 181 6.05 26.20 27.83
N SER A 182 7.09 26.20 26.96
CA SER A 182 7.33 27.29 26.03
C SER A 182 6.33 27.23 24.89
N SER A 183 5.79 28.37 24.48
CA SER A 183 4.92 28.43 23.28
C SER A 183 5.76 28.22 22.03
N TYR A 184 5.10 27.71 20.99
CA TYR A 184 5.71 27.63 19.66
C TYR A 184 5.97 29.02 19.13
N SER A 185 7.20 29.30 18.73
CA SER A 185 7.63 30.59 18.21
C SER A 185 7.47 30.64 16.68
N ILE A 186 7.60 31.87 16.13
CA ILE A 186 7.60 32.06 14.67
C ILE A 186 8.80 31.31 14.02
N GLN A 187 9.86 31.03 14.74
CA GLN A 187 11.02 30.27 14.25
C GLN A 187 10.80 28.77 14.21
N ASP A 188 9.75 28.27 14.85
CA ASP A 188 9.36 26.84 14.86
C ASP A 188 8.37 26.53 13.74
N ARG A 189 7.94 27.51 12.95
CA ARG A 189 7.09 27.38 11.77
C ARG A 189 7.95 27.17 10.53
#